data_0c689cd6514f304825df03ee8a1c515b
#
_entry.id   0c689cd6514f304825df03ee8a1c515b
#
_cell.length_a   1.000
_cell.length_b   1.000
_cell.length_c   1.000
_cell.angle_alpha   90.00
_cell.angle_beta   90.00
_cell.angle_gamma   90.00
#
_symmetry.space_group_name_H-M   'P 1'
#
loop_
_entity.id
_entity.type
_entity.pdbx_description
1 polymer ?
#
loop_
_entity_poly.entity_id
_entity_poly.type
_entity_poly.pdbx_seq_one_letter_code
_entity_poly.pdbx_strand_id
1 'polypeptide(L)'
;MKTLSQKERDLILKVSGYSENAWGARGVFLGSDLSQADWSAAVDAALKNFETSPSVLQRFHKPSQVEASWFDFAKGEVVPMKGRVRLCPYYFVSGDNDSARPNLGGVLATIVPADKKIVHGMTDAILAPCSATRVGRDSVEP
;
A
#
# COMPACT_ATOMS: atom_id res chain seq x y z
N MET A 1 14.89 -17.72 -4.28
CA MET A 1 13.95 -16.66 -4.65
C MET A 1 13.60 -16.68 -6.14
N LYS A 2 14.58 -16.68 -7.05
CA LYS A 2 14.33 -16.75 -8.51
C LYS A 2 13.63 -18.03 -8.96
N THR A 3 13.78 -19.11 -8.22
CA THR A 3 13.24 -20.45 -8.53
C THR A 3 11.84 -20.69 -8.01
N LEU A 4 11.27 -19.77 -7.23
CA LEU A 4 9.91 -19.89 -6.72
C LEU A 4 8.90 -19.91 -7.86
N SER A 5 7.91 -20.78 -7.79
CA SER A 5 6.79 -20.77 -8.71
C SER A 5 5.96 -19.49 -8.57
N GLN A 6 5.17 -19.14 -9.57
CA GLN A 6 4.34 -17.93 -9.53
C GLN A 6 3.39 -17.89 -8.32
N LYS A 7 2.90 -19.04 -7.87
CA LYS A 7 2.02 -19.13 -6.68
C LYS A 7 2.75 -18.91 -5.36
N GLU A 8 4.05 -19.21 -5.32
CA GLU A 8 4.88 -19.03 -4.13
C GLU A 8 5.49 -17.63 -4.03
N ARG A 9 5.35 -16.81 -5.08
CA ARG A 9 5.92 -15.48 -5.16
C ARG A 9 5.00 -14.40 -4.59
N ASP A 10 4.51 -14.59 -3.36
CA ASP A 10 3.88 -13.51 -2.58
C ASP A 10 4.92 -12.46 -2.16
N LEU A 11 5.63 -11.93 -3.15
CA LEU A 11 6.72 -11.00 -2.99
C LEU A 11 6.49 -9.75 -3.85
N ILE A 12 6.97 -8.63 -3.36
CA ILE A 12 7.01 -7.36 -4.07
C ILE A 12 8.45 -6.83 -4.05
N LEU A 13 8.97 -6.55 -5.23
CA LEU A 13 10.24 -5.87 -5.42
C LEU A 13 9.97 -4.41 -5.74
N LYS A 14 10.61 -3.51 -5.01
CA LYS A 14 10.42 -2.06 -5.16
C LYS A 14 11.76 -1.36 -5.25
N VAL A 15 11.89 -0.42 -6.19
CA VAL A 15 13.01 0.53 -6.18
C VAL A 15 12.91 1.39 -4.93
N SER A 16 14.01 1.54 -4.20
CA SER A 16 14.14 2.35 -2.99
C SER A 16 15.05 3.54 -3.28
N GLY A 17 14.84 4.63 -2.56
CA GLY A 17 15.68 5.82 -2.66
C GLY A 17 15.04 6.97 -3.45
N TYR A 18 15.88 7.89 -3.94
CA TYR A 18 15.46 9.16 -4.54
C TYR A 18 15.23 9.06 -6.07
N SER A 19 15.15 7.86 -6.61
CA SER A 19 14.88 7.64 -8.04
C SER A 19 13.44 8.02 -8.38
N GLU A 20 13.22 8.63 -9.54
CA GLU A 20 11.89 8.88 -10.11
C GLU A 20 11.05 7.58 -10.22
N ASN A 21 11.71 6.44 -10.41
CA ASN A 21 11.08 5.14 -10.47
C ASN A 21 10.57 4.63 -9.10
N ALA A 22 10.98 5.24 -7.99
CA ALA A 22 10.47 4.92 -6.66
C ALA A 22 9.06 5.48 -6.40
N TRP A 23 8.53 6.32 -7.31
CA TRP A 23 7.27 7.04 -7.14
C TRP A 23 6.18 6.47 -8.05
N GLY A 24 4.94 6.49 -7.55
CA GLY A 24 3.76 6.15 -8.35
C GLY A 24 3.72 4.72 -8.88
N ALA A 25 4.32 3.78 -8.17
CA ALA A 25 4.38 2.35 -8.52
C ALA A 25 5.17 1.99 -9.79
N ARG A 26 5.94 2.92 -10.39
CA ARG A 26 6.71 2.66 -11.61
C ARG A 26 7.80 1.61 -11.44
N GLY A 27 8.47 1.63 -10.28
CA GLY A 27 9.53 0.66 -9.96
C GLY A 27 9.04 -0.47 -9.05
N VAL A 28 7.79 -0.92 -9.22
CA VAL A 28 7.18 -1.96 -8.40
C VAL A 28 6.89 -3.19 -9.23
N PHE A 29 7.42 -4.32 -8.80
CA PHE A 29 7.27 -5.61 -9.45
C PHE A 29 6.59 -6.59 -8.49
N LEU A 30 5.39 -7.07 -8.82
CA LEU A 30 4.70 -8.10 -8.06
C LEU A 30 5.12 -9.47 -8.57
N GLY A 31 5.69 -10.30 -7.69
CA GLY A 31 6.19 -11.63 -8.07
C GLY A 31 5.12 -12.54 -8.62
N SER A 32 3.89 -12.45 -8.09
CA SER A 32 2.74 -13.23 -8.56
C SER A 32 2.24 -12.84 -9.95
N ASP A 33 2.60 -11.66 -10.46
CA ASP A 33 2.09 -11.14 -11.74
C ASP A 33 3.04 -11.37 -12.90
N LEU A 34 4.32 -11.61 -12.59
CA LEU A 34 5.36 -11.78 -13.58
C LEU A 34 5.55 -13.24 -14.00
N SER A 35 5.96 -13.45 -15.23
CA SER A 35 6.48 -14.74 -15.68
C SER A 35 7.73 -15.12 -14.87
N GLN A 36 8.16 -16.39 -14.96
CA GLN A 36 9.40 -16.83 -14.30
C GLN A 36 10.64 -16.10 -14.84
N ALA A 37 10.66 -15.85 -16.14
CA ALA A 37 11.76 -15.15 -16.79
C ALA A 37 11.82 -13.68 -16.38
N ASP A 38 10.66 -12.99 -16.41
CA ASP A 38 10.57 -11.57 -16.05
C ASP A 38 10.89 -11.33 -14.57
N TRP A 39 10.41 -12.22 -13.68
CA TRP A 39 10.73 -12.14 -12.26
C TRP A 39 12.23 -12.32 -12.01
N SER A 40 12.83 -13.34 -12.66
CA SER A 40 14.27 -13.57 -12.54
C SER A 40 15.07 -12.36 -13.04
N ALA A 41 14.67 -11.79 -14.19
CA ALA A 41 15.31 -10.62 -14.75
C ALA A 41 15.18 -9.38 -13.84
N ALA A 42 14.00 -9.17 -13.23
CA ALA A 42 13.79 -8.07 -12.28
C ALA A 42 14.69 -8.20 -11.03
N VAL A 43 14.81 -9.41 -10.48
CA VAL A 43 15.69 -9.68 -9.33
C VAL A 43 17.16 -9.47 -9.72
N ASP A 44 17.58 -9.93 -10.90
CA ASP A 44 18.97 -9.75 -11.38
C ASP A 44 19.29 -8.27 -11.60
N ALA A 45 18.37 -7.52 -12.18
CA ALA A 45 18.52 -6.08 -12.36
C ALA A 45 18.63 -5.35 -11.02
N ALA A 46 17.83 -5.72 -10.02
CA ALA A 46 17.89 -5.15 -8.69
C ALA A 46 19.24 -5.40 -8.00
N LEU A 47 19.78 -6.62 -8.14
CA LEU A 47 21.10 -6.96 -7.59
C LEU A 47 22.22 -6.22 -8.31
N LYS A 48 22.18 -6.16 -9.64
CA LYS A 48 23.19 -5.48 -10.45
C LYS A 48 23.25 -3.97 -10.18
N ASN A 49 22.10 -3.36 -9.94
CA ASN A 49 21.99 -1.91 -9.77
C ASN A 49 21.99 -1.48 -8.29
N PHE A 50 22.33 -2.37 -7.37
CA PHE A 50 22.19 -2.12 -5.92
C PHE A 50 22.90 -0.85 -5.47
N GLU A 51 24.13 -0.61 -5.94
CA GLU A 51 24.94 0.54 -5.53
C GLU A 51 24.40 1.89 -6.04
N THR A 52 23.69 1.89 -7.18
CA THR A 52 23.21 3.14 -7.81
C THR A 52 21.71 3.34 -7.65
N SER A 53 20.94 2.26 -7.58
CA SER A 53 19.49 2.27 -7.46
C SER A 53 19.04 1.07 -6.62
N PRO A 54 19.23 1.14 -5.30
CA PRO A 54 18.89 0.04 -4.41
C PRO A 54 17.41 -0.32 -4.48
N SER A 55 17.12 -1.60 -4.33
CA SER A 55 15.76 -2.13 -4.30
C SER A 55 15.49 -2.86 -3.01
N VAL A 56 14.24 -2.89 -2.59
CA VAL A 56 13.76 -3.61 -1.42
C VAL A 56 12.86 -4.74 -1.87
N LEU A 57 13.12 -5.94 -1.37
CA LEU A 57 12.25 -7.10 -1.53
C LEU A 57 11.46 -7.32 -0.25
N GLN A 58 10.14 -7.36 -0.37
CA GLN A 58 9.23 -7.51 0.76
C GLN A 58 8.20 -8.61 0.47
N ARG A 59 7.61 -9.18 1.54
CA ARG A 59 6.40 -9.98 1.40
C ARG A 59 5.25 -9.05 0.96
N PHE A 60 4.49 -9.49 -0.04
CA PHE A 60 3.31 -8.79 -0.47
C PHE A 60 2.10 -9.24 0.35
N HIS A 61 1.47 -8.31 1.03
CA HIS A 61 0.21 -8.52 1.74
C HIS A 61 -0.92 -7.90 0.92
N LYS A 62 -1.91 -8.72 0.56
CA LYS A 62 -3.10 -8.23 -0.14
C LYS A 62 -3.87 -7.28 0.79
N PRO A 63 -4.15 -6.04 0.36
CA PRO A 63 -4.95 -5.12 1.15
C PRO A 63 -6.37 -5.66 1.39
N SER A 64 -6.94 -5.36 2.56
CA SER A 64 -8.32 -5.70 2.88
C SER A 64 -9.29 -5.02 1.92
N GLN A 65 -10.38 -5.70 1.60
CA GLN A 65 -11.48 -5.13 0.82
C GLN A 65 -12.47 -4.45 1.75
N VAL A 66 -12.99 -3.32 1.28
CA VAL A 66 -14.00 -2.52 1.97
C VAL A 66 -15.06 -2.06 0.97
N GLU A 67 -16.26 -1.79 1.48
CA GLU A 67 -17.27 -1.05 0.75
C GLU A 67 -17.15 0.42 1.13
N ALA A 68 -17.10 1.27 0.11
CA ALA A 68 -17.01 2.71 0.26
C ALA A 68 -17.94 3.38 -0.76
N SER A 69 -18.09 4.68 -0.65
CA SER A 69 -18.82 5.47 -1.64
C SER A 69 -18.16 6.84 -1.78
N TRP A 70 -18.38 7.46 -2.92
CA TRP A 70 -17.93 8.82 -3.21
C TRP A 70 -19.04 9.58 -3.91
N PHE A 71 -19.00 10.90 -3.81
CA PHE A 71 -19.99 11.74 -4.49
C PHE A 71 -19.45 12.15 -5.86
N ASP A 72 -20.20 11.80 -6.91
CA ASP A 72 -19.90 12.19 -8.28
C ASP A 72 -20.52 13.56 -8.55
N PHE A 73 -19.70 14.61 -8.54
CA PHE A 73 -20.16 15.97 -8.77
C PHE A 73 -20.68 16.21 -10.19
N ALA A 74 -20.24 15.44 -11.18
CA ALA A 74 -20.72 15.58 -12.55
C ALA A 74 -22.11 15.00 -12.73
N LYS A 75 -22.44 13.95 -11.98
CA LYS A 75 -23.75 13.29 -12.01
C LYS A 75 -24.68 13.72 -10.90
N GLY A 76 -24.16 14.33 -9.83
CA GLY A 76 -24.91 14.73 -8.64
C GLY A 76 -25.40 13.54 -7.79
N GLU A 77 -24.69 12.42 -7.81
CA GLU A 77 -25.11 11.19 -7.14
C GLU A 77 -23.98 10.57 -6.29
N VAL A 78 -24.38 9.73 -5.31
CA VAL A 78 -23.44 8.91 -4.54
C VAL A 78 -23.20 7.61 -5.28
N VAL A 79 -21.93 7.34 -5.60
CA VAL A 79 -21.50 6.14 -6.33
C VAL A 79 -20.85 5.16 -5.35
N PRO A 80 -21.36 3.93 -5.21
CA PRO A 80 -20.74 2.90 -4.39
C PRO A 80 -19.49 2.34 -5.08
N MET A 81 -18.49 1.97 -4.27
CA MET A 81 -17.26 1.36 -4.75
C MET A 81 -16.84 0.23 -3.81
N LYS A 82 -16.66 -0.98 -4.35
CA LYS A 82 -15.92 -2.03 -3.67
C LYS A 82 -14.44 -1.78 -3.88
N GLY A 83 -13.70 -1.57 -2.80
CA GLY A 83 -12.31 -1.12 -2.88
C GLY A 83 -11.35 -1.93 -2.01
N ARG A 84 -10.08 -1.63 -2.17
CA ARG A 84 -8.98 -2.08 -1.29
C ARG A 84 -8.44 -0.88 -0.54
N VAL A 85 -8.19 -1.04 0.76
CA VAL A 85 -7.84 0.06 1.64
C VAL A 85 -6.40 -0.06 2.15
N ARG A 86 -5.74 1.09 2.26
CA ARG A 86 -4.52 1.31 3.02
C ARG A 86 -4.76 2.43 4.01
N LEU A 87 -4.36 2.23 5.26
CA LEU A 87 -4.39 3.25 6.30
C LEU A 87 -2.99 3.84 6.47
N CYS A 88 -2.91 5.16 6.49
CA CYS A 88 -1.69 5.91 6.74
C CYS A 88 -1.87 6.71 8.04
N PRO A 89 -1.36 6.24 9.18
CA PRO A 89 -1.34 7.03 10.40
C PRO A 89 -0.23 8.09 10.32
N TYR A 90 -0.54 9.30 10.74
CA TYR A 90 0.39 10.42 10.83
C TYR A 90 0.71 10.68 12.29
N TYR A 91 1.98 10.59 12.63
CA TYR A 91 2.48 10.86 13.97
C TYR A 91 3.27 12.17 13.98
N PHE A 92 2.99 13.00 14.96
CA PHE A 92 3.79 14.18 15.27
C PHE A 92 4.60 13.91 16.53
N VAL A 93 5.88 14.24 16.49
CA VAL A 93 6.76 14.12 17.65
C VAL A 93 6.86 15.48 18.32
N SER A 94 6.55 15.53 19.62
CA SER A 94 6.71 16.71 20.47
C SER A 94 7.69 16.42 21.59
N GLY A 95 8.45 17.44 22.03
CA GLY A 95 9.51 17.31 23.03
C GLY A 95 10.86 17.04 22.41
N ASP A 96 11.91 17.12 23.23
CA ASP A 96 13.29 16.96 22.85
C ASP A 96 13.94 15.75 23.55
N ASN A 97 14.85 15.08 22.86
CA ASN A 97 15.65 13.97 23.37
C ASN A 97 14.78 12.93 24.13
N ASP A 98 15.07 12.68 25.40
CA ASP A 98 14.36 11.67 26.22
C ASP A 98 12.91 12.04 26.53
N SER A 99 12.50 13.30 26.32
CA SER A 99 11.12 13.75 26.49
C SER A 99 10.27 13.61 25.23
N ALA A 100 10.88 13.21 24.11
CA ALA A 100 10.18 13.05 22.83
C ALA A 100 9.00 12.06 22.94
N ARG A 101 7.83 12.48 22.50
CA ARG A 101 6.60 11.65 22.51
C ARG A 101 5.92 11.70 21.15
N PRO A 102 5.64 10.53 20.54
CA PRO A 102 4.85 10.47 19.33
C PRO A 102 3.35 10.63 19.68
N ASN A 103 2.69 11.53 18.95
CA ASN A 103 1.26 11.76 19.07
C ASN A 103 0.59 11.45 17.74
N LEU A 104 -0.45 10.62 17.75
CA LEU A 104 -1.23 10.36 16.55
C LEU A 104 -2.05 11.60 16.20
N GLY A 105 -1.71 12.25 15.09
CA GLY A 105 -2.42 13.43 14.60
C GLY A 105 -3.62 13.11 13.72
N GLY A 106 -3.62 11.94 13.08
CA GLY A 106 -4.73 11.51 12.24
C GLY A 106 -4.39 10.26 11.43
N VAL A 107 -5.40 9.71 10.77
CA VAL A 107 -5.26 8.57 9.88
C VAL A 107 -5.94 8.89 8.56
N LEU A 108 -5.23 8.72 7.45
CA LEU A 108 -5.77 8.83 6.10
C LEU A 108 -6.02 7.43 5.53
N ALA A 109 -7.24 7.16 5.09
CA ALA A 109 -7.54 6.01 4.27
C ALA A 109 -7.33 6.38 2.79
N THR A 110 -6.62 5.51 2.08
CA THR A 110 -6.59 5.50 0.61
C THR A 110 -7.32 4.25 0.16
N ILE A 111 -8.43 4.41 -0.56
CA ILE A 111 -9.27 3.32 -1.05
C ILE A 111 -9.23 3.34 -2.57
N VAL A 112 -8.81 2.24 -3.18
CA VAL A 112 -8.75 2.11 -4.65
C VAL A 112 -9.71 1.01 -5.10
N PRO A 113 -10.17 1.00 -6.37
CA PRO A 113 -11.01 -0.08 -6.89
C PRO A 113 -10.46 -1.47 -6.61
N ALA A 114 -11.33 -2.44 -6.33
CA ALA A 114 -10.95 -3.77 -5.84
C ALA A 114 -10.09 -4.60 -6.81
N ASP A 115 -10.11 -4.26 -8.11
CA ASP A 115 -9.27 -4.86 -9.15
C ASP A 115 -7.81 -4.39 -9.08
N LYS A 116 -7.53 -3.26 -8.41
CA LYS A 116 -6.17 -2.76 -8.22
C LYS A 116 -5.46 -3.56 -7.13
N LYS A 117 -4.24 -3.98 -7.41
CA LYS A 117 -3.42 -4.75 -6.45
C LYS A 117 -2.56 -3.83 -5.58
N ILE A 118 -2.12 -2.70 -6.12
CA ILE A 118 -1.28 -1.72 -5.42
C ILE A 118 -2.15 -0.56 -4.99
N VAL A 119 -2.13 -0.25 -3.69
CA VAL A 119 -2.92 0.84 -3.10
C VAL A 119 -2.05 2.08 -2.95
N HIS A 120 -2.24 3.04 -3.83
CA HIS A 120 -1.62 4.38 -3.76
C HIS A 120 -2.61 5.45 -4.24
N GLY A 121 -2.28 6.73 -4.04
CA GLY A 121 -3.07 7.83 -4.61
C GLY A 121 -3.06 7.75 -6.14
N MET A 122 -4.22 7.59 -6.72
CA MET A 122 -4.46 7.55 -8.17
C MET A 122 -5.78 8.25 -8.48
N THR A 123 -6.08 8.47 -9.74
CA THR A 123 -7.29 9.22 -10.18
C THR A 123 -8.58 8.63 -9.62
N ASP A 124 -8.66 7.29 -9.52
CA ASP A 124 -9.84 6.58 -9.03
C ASP A 124 -9.81 6.30 -7.52
N ALA A 125 -8.86 6.89 -6.78
CA ALA A 125 -8.73 6.66 -5.35
C ALA A 125 -9.66 7.60 -4.55
N ILE A 126 -10.33 7.03 -3.54
CA ILE A 126 -10.96 7.80 -2.48
C ILE A 126 -9.92 8.07 -1.40
N LEU A 127 -9.76 9.32 -1.02
CA LEU A 127 -8.97 9.76 0.12
C LEU A 127 -9.92 10.25 1.20
N ALA A 128 -9.92 9.59 2.37
CA ALA A 128 -10.83 9.92 3.45
C ALA A 128 -10.12 9.93 4.81
N PRO A 129 -10.44 10.88 5.69
CA PRO A 129 -10.00 10.82 7.08
C PRO A 129 -10.68 9.65 7.79
N CYS A 130 -9.97 9.03 8.73
CA CYS A 130 -10.51 7.96 9.57
C CYS A 130 -10.53 8.40 11.02
N SER A 131 -11.58 8.06 11.73
CA SER A 131 -11.65 8.11 13.18
C SER A 131 -11.70 6.71 13.77
N ALA A 132 -11.09 6.55 14.96
CA ALA A 132 -11.26 5.32 15.71
C ALA A 132 -12.66 5.31 16.32
N THR A 133 -13.47 4.29 15.98
CA THR A 133 -14.68 3.98 16.74
C THR A 133 -14.32 2.96 17.81
N ARG A 134 -14.78 3.18 19.06
CA ARG A 134 -14.74 2.12 20.05
C ARG A 134 -15.73 1.04 19.60
N VAL A 135 -15.21 -0.10 19.17
CA VAL A 135 -16.05 -1.29 19.08
C VAL A 135 -16.42 -1.64 20.53
N GLY A 136 -17.69 -1.54 20.87
CA GLY A 136 -18.18 -1.93 22.19
C GLY A 136 -17.75 -3.37 22.49
N ARG A 137 -17.21 -3.62 23.67
CA ARG A 137 -16.84 -4.96 24.15
C ARG A 137 -18.06 -5.85 24.44
N ASP A 138 -19.24 -5.47 23.98
CA ASP A 138 -20.51 -6.06 24.40
C ASP A 138 -21.03 -7.16 23.47
N SER A 139 -20.18 -7.77 22.65
CA SER A 139 -20.58 -8.86 21.76
C SER A 139 -19.65 -10.08 21.80
N VAL A 140 -19.07 -10.38 22.95
CA VAL A 140 -18.50 -11.70 23.23
C VAL A 140 -19.19 -12.21 24.48
N GLU A 141 -20.41 -12.67 24.35
CA GLU A 141 -20.98 -13.62 25.29
C GLU A 141 -20.43 -15.02 25.03
N PRO A 142 -20.24 -15.82 26.07
CA PRO A 142 -19.52 -17.09 26.08
C PRO A 142 -20.20 -18.20 25.30
#